data_287bc3df513f61ca69e7dc56630e5753
#
_entry.id   287bc3df513f61ca69e7dc56630e5753
#
_cell.length_a   1.000
_cell.length_b   1.000
_cell.length_c   1.000
_cell.angle_alpha   90.00
_cell.angle_beta   90.00
_cell.angle_gamma   90.00
#
_symmetry.space_group_name_H-M   'P 1'
#
loop_
_entity.id
_entity.type
_entity.pdbx_description
1 polymer ?
#
loop_
_entity_poly.entity_id
_entity_poly.type
_entity_poly.pdbx_seq_one_letter_code
_entity_poly.pdbx_strand_id
1 'polypeptide(L)'
;MSETRRKLELQSDRIEMVLTTHKAPARVTGGVVTPRAVQFHLAPLLGTKINRVQSLAEELALALGVSSVRVSRQGGSMQLEIPRDDARPVKLLALMATLTGSSASLPRAPSDIPPATAMLGLCDDGAPLLLRLPSPDVAHVLIAGCTGSGKTALSQTIILSLAMTHRRSQLQFVLVDPKRHAFTPFAPLPHLLRPVLSSAAEAVVALRELVTVMEARGTGSSSGATPRIVVVLDELADMMQMGGRALVEPLTRLVQRGREAGIHVIACTQKPSSEVMGTLMRANFPVRLVGKVVSPEDARVAAGCGGTGAEKLTGRGDFIAVASGQKLRFQAAYVSLAEMQQVVAQCGSAPWRWDVIRGRPSLLHQAVSLVAGAG
;
A
#
# COMPACT_ATOMS: atom_id res chain seq x y z
N MET A 1 33.72 1.00 14.90
CA MET A 1 32.41 1.61 14.54
C MET A 1 32.17 1.35 13.08
N SER A 2 30.96 0.94 12.66
CA SER A 2 30.68 0.71 11.25
C SER A 2 30.72 2.04 10.48
N GLU A 3 31.17 2.02 9.24
CA GLU A 3 31.23 3.18 8.34
C GLU A 3 29.88 3.93 8.25
N THR A 4 28.80 3.16 8.27
CA THR A 4 27.45 3.70 8.31
C THR A 4 27.17 4.55 9.55
N ARG A 5 27.61 4.13 10.73
CA ARG A 5 27.39 4.88 11.97
C ARG A 5 28.13 6.21 11.95
N ARG A 6 29.39 6.22 11.47
CA ARG A 6 30.18 7.46 11.32
C ARG A 6 29.51 8.45 10.35
N LYS A 7 28.96 7.94 9.22
CA LYS A 7 28.23 8.79 8.27
C LYS A 7 26.99 9.41 8.90
N LEU A 8 26.23 8.66 9.70
CA LEU A 8 25.04 9.15 10.38
C LEU A 8 25.38 10.20 11.46
N GLU A 9 26.46 10.01 12.20
CA GLU A 9 26.93 10.99 13.19
C GLU A 9 27.32 12.30 12.51
N LEU A 10 28.08 12.26 11.41
CA LEU A 10 28.44 13.44 10.61
C LEU A 10 27.20 14.17 10.02
N GLN A 11 26.19 13.43 9.60
CA GLN A 11 24.93 14.03 9.12
C GLN A 11 24.18 14.72 10.27
N SER A 12 24.13 14.10 11.44
CA SER A 12 23.52 14.67 12.65
C SER A 12 24.16 16.01 13.03
N ASP A 13 25.50 16.05 13.10
CA ASP A 13 26.24 17.26 13.43
C ASP A 13 26.00 18.40 12.42
N ARG A 14 25.97 18.07 11.13
CA ARG A 14 25.66 19.06 10.07
C ARG A 14 24.25 19.61 10.19
N ILE A 15 23.25 18.75 10.49
CA ILE A 15 21.86 19.18 10.70
C ILE A 15 21.80 20.18 11.86
N GLU A 16 22.37 19.86 13.01
CA GLU A 16 22.38 20.74 14.18
C GLU A 16 23.08 22.06 13.90
N MET A 17 24.20 22.02 13.18
CA MET A 17 24.96 23.21 12.80
C MET A 17 24.15 24.16 11.90
N VAL A 18 23.50 23.61 10.83
CA VAL A 18 22.66 24.42 9.94
C VAL A 18 21.49 25.04 10.70
N LEU A 19 20.79 24.27 11.50
CA LEU A 19 19.66 24.76 12.28
C LEU A 19 20.06 25.85 13.26
N THR A 20 21.23 25.73 13.90
CA THR A 20 21.75 26.72 14.83
C THR A 20 22.15 28.02 14.11
N THR A 21 22.87 27.90 12.98
CA THR A 21 23.29 29.05 12.15
C THR A 21 22.09 29.87 11.66
N HIS A 22 20.99 29.20 11.31
CA HIS A 22 19.79 29.88 10.83
C HIS A 22 18.81 30.28 11.94
N LYS A 23 19.24 30.36 13.20
CA LYS A 23 18.43 30.77 14.37
C LYS A 23 17.16 29.88 14.57
N ALA A 24 17.28 28.60 14.28
CA ALA A 24 16.24 27.59 14.52
C ALA A 24 16.84 26.36 15.24
N PRO A 25 17.52 26.52 16.40
CA PRO A 25 18.28 25.46 17.02
C PRO A 25 17.40 24.28 17.40
N ALA A 26 17.83 23.08 17.01
CA ALA A 26 17.21 21.81 17.39
C ALA A 26 18.31 20.76 17.58
N ARG A 27 18.07 19.79 18.45
CA ARG A 27 18.96 18.64 18.67
C ARG A 27 18.45 17.41 17.92
N VAL A 28 19.38 16.63 17.39
CA VAL A 28 19.08 15.30 16.87
C VAL A 28 19.08 14.32 18.04
N THR A 29 17.92 13.78 18.36
CA THR A 29 17.72 12.84 19.49
C THR A 29 17.86 11.37 19.10
N GLY A 30 17.96 11.10 17.80
CA GLY A 30 18.09 9.75 17.26
C GLY A 30 17.68 9.69 15.80
N GLY A 31 17.62 8.50 15.24
CA GLY A 31 17.17 8.31 13.87
C GLY A 31 16.96 6.85 13.52
N VAL A 32 16.25 6.63 12.40
CA VAL A 32 15.95 5.32 11.83
C VAL A 32 16.42 5.28 10.39
N VAL A 33 17.10 4.20 10.02
CA VAL A 33 17.48 3.94 8.62
C VAL A 33 16.40 3.06 7.99
N THR A 34 15.62 3.64 7.10
CA THR A 34 14.61 2.93 6.31
C THR A 34 15.22 2.44 4.98
N PRO A 35 14.56 1.59 4.21
CA PRO A 35 15.05 1.15 2.92
C PRO A 35 15.34 2.28 1.92
N ARG A 36 14.68 3.44 2.06
CA ARG A 36 14.77 4.56 1.10
C ARG A 36 15.28 5.86 1.69
N ALA A 37 15.27 6.01 2.98
CA ALA A 37 15.64 7.26 3.63
C ALA A 37 16.33 7.01 4.96
N VAL A 38 17.08 8.01 5.41
CA VAL A 38 17.50 8.16 6.79
C VAL A 38 16.59 9.20 7.43
N GLN A 39 15.95 8.84 8.52
CA GLN A 39 15.09 9.74 9.27
C GLN A 39 15.79 10.12 10.57
N PHE A 40 15.93 11.41 10.82
CA PHE A 40 16.43 11.96 12.06
C PHE A 40 15.29 12.56 12.88
N HIS A 41 15.24 12.22 14.16
CA HIS A 41 14.30 12.83 15.11
C HIS A 41 14.91 14.13 15.64
N LEU A 42 14.16 15.23 15.48
CA LEU A 42 14.57 16.54 15.91
C LEU A 42 13.77 17.01 17.13
N ALA A 43 14.48 17.46 18.16
CA ALA A 43 13.91 18.15 19.31
C ALA A 43 14.26 19.65 19.23
N PRO A 44 13.32 20.51 18.79
CA PRO A 44 13.54 21.95 18.78
C PRO A 44 13.83 22.49 20.19
N LEU A 45 14.80 23.37 20.32
CA LEU A 45 15.08 24.01 21.61
C LEU A 45 13.98 25.04 21.95
N LEU A 46 13.88 25.38 23.24
CA LEU A 46 12.91 26.35 23.74
C LEU A 46 13.01 27.67 22.95
N GLY A 47 11.86 28.16 22.47
CA GLY A 47 11.77 29.36 21.65
C GLY A 47 11.90 29.13 20.13
N THR A 48 12.25 27.93 19.67
CA THR A 48 12.33 27.63 18.25
C THR A 48 10.95 27.42 17.65
N LYS A 49 10.61 28.22 16.63
CA LYS A 49 9.34 28.07 15.90
C LYS A 49 9.45 26.89 14.92
N ILE A 50 8.49 25.95 14.99
CA ILE A 50 8.42 24.75 14.13
C ILE A 50 8.46 25.10 12.64
N ASN A 51 7.67 26.08 12.22
CA ASN A 51 7.62 26.52 10.82
C ASN A 51 8.98 27.03 10.31
N ARG A 52 9.81 27.57 11.20
CA ARG A 52 11.16 28.01 10.81
C ARG A 52 12.06 26.83 10.49
N VAL A 53 11.99 25.76 11.28
CA VAL A 53 12.76 24.53 10.99
C VAL A 53 12.28 23.91 9.67
N GLN A 54 10.98 23.91 9.41
CA GLN A 54 10.42 23.39 8.17
C GLN A 54 10.82 24.18 6.93
N SER A 55 10.96 25.51 7.05
CA SER A 55 11.37 26.38 5.93
C SER A 55 12.85 26.23 5.54
N LEU A 56 13.68 25.59 6.37
CA LEU A 56 15.10 25.35 6.11
C LEU A 56 15.39 24.06 5.35
N ALA A 57 14.41 23.48 4.69
CA ALA A 57 14.56 22.22 3.97
C ALA A 57 15.59 22.33 2.82
N GLU A 58 15.63 23.45 2.11
CA GLU A 58 16.57 23.67 1.00
C GLU A 58 18.00 23.86 1.51
N GLU A 59 18.20 24.63 2.57
CA GLU A 59 19.49 24.86 3.20
C GLU A 59 20.06 23.57 3.79
N LEU A 60 19.19 22.76 4.41
CA LEU A 60 19.57 21.44 4.92
C LEU A 60 19.95 20.49 3.78
N ALA A 61 19.21 20.50 2.67
CA ALA A 61 19.53 19.67 1.51
C ALA A 61 20.90 20.04 0.93
N LEU A 62 21.18 21.33 0.78
CA LEU A 62 22.46 21.83 0.29
C LEU A 62 23.61 21.44 1.22
N ALA A 63 23.46 21.64 2.52
CA ALA A 63 24.50 21.31 3.50
C ALA A 63 24.80 19.81 3.60
N LEU A 64 23.79 18.98 3.37
CA LEU A 64 23.89 17.52 3.40
C LEU A 64 24.35 16.93 2.05
N GLY A 65 24.39 17.74 0.99
CA GLY A 65 24.80 17.31 -0.35
C GLY A 65 23.78 16.38 -1.01
N VAL A 66 22.48 16.57 -0.73
CA VAL A 66 21.39 15.76 -1.28
C VAL A 66 20.42 16.62 -2.10
N SER A 67 19.68 16.00 -3.02
CA SER A 67 18.76 16.70 -3.91
C SER A 67 17.57 17.35 -3.19
N SER A 68 17.14 16.81 -2.05
CA SER A 68 16.06 17.36 -1.23
C SER A 68 16.07 16.71 0.15
N VAL A 69 15.57 17.42 1.15
CA VAL A 69 15.20 16.84 2.44
C VAL A 69 13.75 17.20 2.76
N ARG A 70 13.13 16.39 3.58
CA ARG A 70 11.77 16.65 4.05
C ARG A 70 11.77 16.84 5.55
N VAL A 71 11.25 17.98 6.00
CA VAL A 71 11.03 18.24 7.42
C VAL A 71 9.52 18.13 7.69
N SER A 72 9.12 17.22 8.54
CA SER A 72 7.73 16.97 8.88
C SER A 72 7.53 16.91 10.39
N ARG A 73 6.27 17.10 10.81
CA ARG A 73 5.83 16.86 12.19
C ARG A 73 5.00 15.58 12.21
N GLN A 74 5.38 14.66 13.08
CA GLN A 74 4.65 13.43 13.29
C GLN A 74 4.37 13.26 14.79
N GLY A 75 3.11 13.33 15.17
CA GLY A 75 2.73 13.37 16.58
C GLY A 75 3.32 14.60 17.30
N GLY A 76 4.05 14.36 18.39
CA GLY A 76 4.72 15.39 19.19
C GLY A 76 6.17 15.69 18.79
N SER A 77 6.74 14.96 17.82
CA SER A 77 8.14 15.09 17.39
C SER A 77 8.26 15.67 15.99
N MET A 78 9.43 16.26 15.68
CA MET A 78 9.82 16.63 14.32
C MET A 78 10.73 15.58 13.75
N GLN A 79 10.59 15.34 12.45
CA GLN A 79 11.43 14.40 11.70
C GLN A 79 12.04 15.10 10.48
N LEU A 80 13.32 14.84 10.25
CA LEU A 80 14.02 15.21 9.03
C LEU A 80 14.36 13.93 8.26
N GLU A 81 13.86 13.84 7.04
CA GLU A 81 14.04 12.69 6.15
C GLU A 81 15.04 13.05 5.05
N ILE A 82 16.09 12.26 4.92
CA ILE A 82 17.12 12.37 3.89
C ILE A 82 16.97 11.16 2.97
N PRO A 83 16.70 11.34 1.67
CA PRO A 83 16.70 10.25 0.70
C PRO A 83 18.05 9.53 0.67
N ARG A 84 18.02 8.23 0.49
CA ARG A 84 19.24 7.41 0.34
C ARG A 84 19.57 7.25 -1.14
N ASP A 85 20.85 7.43 -1.48
CA ASP A 85 21.35 7.17 -2.84
C ASP A 85 21.32 5.67 -3.19
N ASP A 86 21.47 4.81 -2.17
CA ASP A 86 21.44 3.34 -2.29
C ASP A 86 20.04 2.75 -1.96
N ALA A 87 18.98 3.52 -2.18
CA ALA A 87 17.61 3.09 -1.88
C ALA A 87 17.28 1.76 -2.57
N ARG A 88 16.96 0.74 -1.77
CA ARG A 88 16.59 -0.58 -2.27
C ARG A 88 15.06 -0.77 -2.21
N PRO A 89 14.47 -1.44 -3.21
CA PRO A 89 13.06 -1.76 -3.15
C PRO A 89 12.79 -2.71 -1.98
N VAL A 90 11.68 -2.48 -1.27
CA VAL A 90 11.17 -3.42 -0.28
C VAL A 90 10.70 -4.67 -1.01
N LYS A 91 11.37 -5.80 -0.81
CA LYS A 91 11.05 -7.06 -1.50
C LYS A 91 9.89 -7.76 -0.83
N LEU A 92 8.80 -8.04 -1.60
CA LEU A 92 7.61 -8.72 -1.07
C LEU A 92 7.96 -10.08 -0.46
N LEU A 93 8.71 -10.91 -1.18
CA LEU A 93 9.00 -12.27 -0.73
C LEU A 93 9.83 -12.29 0.57
N ALA A 94 10.81 -11.38 0.67
CA ALA A 94 11.59 -11.24 1.90
C ALA A 94 10.72 -10.78 3.07
N LEU A 95 9.81 -9.82 2.81
CA LEU A 95 8.91 -9.30 3.84
C LEU A 95 7.88 -10.35 4.30
N MET A 96 7.34 -11.13 3.37
CA MET A 96 6.45 -12.24 3.69
C MET A 96 7.17 -13.32 4.52
N ALA A 97 8.42 -13.64 4.22
CA ALA A 97 9.21 -14.61 4.97
C ALA A 97 9.42 -14.19 6.44
N THR A 98 9.52 -12.89 6.72
CA THR A 98 9.65 -12.39 8.10
C THR A 98 8.39 -12.58 8.93
N LEU A 99 7.20 -12.48 8.32
CA LEU A 99 5.92 -12.70 9.02
C LEU A 99 5.68 -14.17 9.40
N THR A 100 6.24 -15.09 8.62
CA THR A 100 6.06 -16.54 8.84
C THR A 100 7.06 -17.14 9.81
N GLY A 101 7.91 -16.31 10.45
CA GLY A 101 8.83 -16.76 11.50
C GLY A 101 9.90 -17.73 11.01
N SER A 102 10.46 -17.50 9.83
CA SER A 102 11.55 -18.30 9.26
C SER A 102 12.90 -18.08 9.97
N SER A 103 12.89 -18.26 11.29
CA SER A 103 14.10 -18.49 12.08
C SER A 103 14.22 -19.99 12.34
N ALA A 104 15.07 -20.66 11.57
CA ALA A 104 15.74 -21.94 11.83
C ALA A 104 14.91 -23.19 12.23
N SER A 105 13.61 -23.14 12.40
CA SER A 105 12.78 -24.31 12.65
C SER A 105 11.45 -24.14 11.91
N LEU A 106 11.22 -25.02 10.93
CA LEU A 106 10.01 -25.26 10.12
C LEU A 106 9.01 -24.09 10.04
N PRO A 107 8.70 -23.60 8.83
CA PRO A 107 7.68 -22.56 8.68
C PRO A 107 6.37 -23.06 9.29
N ARG A 108 5.92 -22.43 10.36
CA ARG A 108 4.53 -22.58 10.81
C ARG A 108 3.64 -22.24 9.61
N ALA A 109 2.65 -23.05 9.41
CA ALA A 109 1.62 -22.79 8.41
C ALA A 109 1.09 -21.35 8.57
N PRO A 110 0.56 -20.70 7.51
CA PRO A 110 0.06 -19.33 7.57
C PRO A 110 -1.18 -19.12 8.49
N SER A 111 -1.30 -19.92 9.55
CA SER A 111 -2.38 -19.91 10.52
C SER A 111 -2.45 -18.61 11.33
N ASP A 112 -1.36 -17.84 11.41
CA ASP A 112 -1.29 -16.64 12.24
C ASP A 112 -1.64 -15.34 11.46
N ILE A 113 -1.76 -15.41 10.13
CA ILE A 113 -2.22 -14.29 9.32
C ILE A 113 -3.75 -14.34 9.23
N PRO A 114 -4.47 -13.31 9.71
CA PRO A 114 -5.93 -13.28 9.64
C PRO A 114 -6.44 -13.47 8.20
N PRO A 115 -7.61 -14.10 8.01
CA PRO A 115 -8.12 -14.33 6.66
C PRO A 115 -8.23 -13.08 5.81
N ALA A 116 -7.91 -13.19 4.52
CA ALA A 116 -7.92 -12.13 3.51
C ALA A 116 -7.12 -10.89 3.92
N THR A 117 -5.93 -11.11 4.49
CA THR A 117 -4.97 -10.06 4.83
C THR A 117 -3.87 -10.01 3.79
N ALA A 118 -3.71 -8.84 3.15
CA ALA A 118 -2.66 -8.56 2.18
C ALA A 118 -1.49 -7.82 2.84
N MET A 119 -0.26 -8.08 2.37
CA MET A 119 0.92 -7.28 2.67
C MET A 119 0.95 -6.07 1.73
N LEU A 120 1.09 -4.86 2.29
CA LEU A 120 1.25 -3.64 1.49
C LEU A 120 2.73 -3.23 1.37
N GLY A 121 3.50 -3.32 2.43
CA GLY A 121 4.88 -2.87 2.47
C GLY A 121 5.37 -2.56 3.87
N LEU A 122 6.23 -1.55 4.00
CA LEU A 122 6.79 -1.09 5.27
C LEU A 122 6.39 0.36 5.55
N CYS A 123 5.95 0.63 6.76
CA CYS A 123 5.78 1.99 7.27
C CYS A 123 7.13 2.69 7.47
N ASP A 124 7.09 3.99 7.73
CA ASP A 124 8.29 4.80 7.95
C ASP A 124 9.13 4.34 9.16
N ASP A 125 8.50 3.69 10.15
CA ASP A 125 9.17 3.09 11.31
C ASP A 125 9.75 1.68 11.03
N GLY A 126 9.59 1.18 9.81
CA GLY A 126 10.02 -0.16 9.41
C GLY A 126 9.03 -1.28 9.75
N ALA A 127 7.89 -0.96 10.36
CA ALA A 127 6.85 -1.95 10.64
C ALA A 127 6.13 -2.40 9.35
N PRO A 128 5.80 -3.70 9.21
CA PRO A 128 5.00 -4.19 8.11
C PRO A 128 3.58 -3.62 8.14
N LEU A 129 3.11 -3.11 6.99
CA LEU A 129 1.74 -2.64 6.84
C LEU A 129 0.88 -3.72 6.21
N LEU A 130 -0.15 -4.14 6.94
CA LEU A 130 -1.08 -5.18 6.54
C LEU A 130 -2.46 -4.58 6.25
N LEU A 131 -3.15 -5.14 5.26
CA LEU A 131 -4.51 -4.76 4.85
C LEU A 131 -5.45 -5.95 5.01
N ARG A 132 -6.28 -5.94 6.04
CA ARG A 132 -7.28 -6.99 6.30
C ARG A 132 -8.61 -6.62 5.64
N LEU A 133 -8.90 -7.19 4.47
CA LEU A 133 -10.10 -6.86 3.68
C LEU A 133 -11.45 -7.06 4.42
N PRO A 134 -11.65 -8.09 5.25
CA PRO A 134 -12.90 -8.28 5.96
C PRO A 134 -13.20 -7.27 7.07
N SER A 135 -12.20 -6.49 7.48
CA SER A 135 -12.40 -5.48 8.54
C SER A 135 -13.48 -4.47 8.15
N PRO A 136 -14.35 -4.06 9.11
CA PRO A 136 -15.41 -3.08 8.85
C PRO A 136 -14.90 -1.80 8.20
N ASP A 137 -13.74 -1.33 8.64
CA ASP A 137 -13.13 -0.07 8.20
C ASP A 137 -12.30 -0.21 6.92
N VAL A 138 -12.23 -1.41 6.33
CA VAL A 138 -11.45 -1.67 5.12
C VAL A 138 -12.34 -1.98 3.93
N ALA A 139 -13.14 -3.02 3.99
CA ALA A 139 -14.10 -3.48 2.97
C ALA A 139 -13.62 -3.38 1.51
N HIS A 140 -13.44 -2.16 1.02
CA HIS A 140 -13.02 -1.82 -0.35
C HIS A 140 -11.88 -0.81 -0.33
N VAL A 141 -11.00 -0.88 -1.33
CA VAL A 141 -9.75 -0.12 -1.38
C VAL A 141 -9.63 0.65 -2.67
N LEU A 142 -9.34 1.94 -2.58
CA LEU A 142 -8.97 2.76 -3.72
C LEU A 142 -7.46 2.98 -3.72
N ILE A 143 -6.80 2.70 -4.86
CA ILE A 143 -5.39 3.00 -5.09
C ILE A 143 -5.32 4.13 -6.12
N ALA A 144 -4.90 5.31 -5.70
CA ALA A 144 -4.83 6.49 -6.55
C ALA A 144 -3.40 7.03 -6.68
N GLY A 145 -3.09 7.67 -7.80
CA GLY A 145 -1.80 8.32 -8.04
C GLY A 145 -1.47 8.45 -9.52
N CYS A 146 -0.52 9.30 -9.88
CA CYS A 146 -0.09 9.48 -11.27
C CYS A 146 0.72 8.28 -11.81
N THR A 147 1.04 8.30 -13.10
CA THR A 147 1.97 7.35 -13.71
C THR A 147 3.32 7.38 -13.00
N GLY A 148 3.92 6.23 -12.75
CA GLY A 148 5.18 6.11 -12.01
C GLY A 148 5.05 6.18 -10.48
N SER A 149 3.85 6.37 -9.93
CA SER A 149 3.63 6.31 -8.48
C SER A 149 3.80 4.90 -7.90
N GLY A 150 3.58 3.84 -8.70
CA GLY A 150 3.71 2.44 -8.29
C GLY A 150 2.37 1.72 -8.05
N LYS A 151 1.23 2.26 -8.52
CA LYS A 151 -0.10 1.64 -8.36
C LYS A 151 -0.17 0.19 -8.83
N THR A 152 0.28 -0.07 -10.05
CA THR A 152 0.31 -1.42 -10.63
C THR A 152 1.16 -2.37 -9.80
N ALA A 153 2.34 -1.92 -9.36
CA ALA A 153 3.19 -2.73 -8.48
C ALA A 153 2.52 -3.03 -7.14
N LEU A 154 1.81 -2.06 -6.55
CA LEU A 154 1.08 -2.26 -5.30
C LEU A 154 -0.12 -3.22 -5.48
N SER A 155 -0.90 -3.08 -6.56
CA SER A 155 -1.99 -4.02 -6.84
C SER A 155 -1.49 -5.44 -7.08
N GLN A 156 -0.39 -5.60 -7.80
CA GLN A 156 0.28 -6.90 -8.00
C GLN A 156 0.78 -7.48 -6.68
N THR A 157 1.38 -6.67 -5.82
CA THR A 157 1.79 -7.06 -4.47
C THR A 157 0.62 -7.57 -3.63
N ILE A 158 -0.52 -6.87 -3.65
CA ILE A 158 -1.73 -7.28 -2.94
C ILE A 158 -2.25 -8.62 -3.47
N ILE A 159 -2.40 -8.77 -4.78
CA ILE A 159 -2.86 -10.02 -5.41
C ILE A 159 -1.94 -11.17 -5.01
N LEU A 160 -0.63 -10.99 -5.16
CA LEU A 160 0.34 -12.04 -4.91
C LEU A 160 0.38 -12.44 -3.43
N SER A 161 0.40 -11.47 -2.51
CA SER A 161 0.43 -11.76 -1.07
C SER A 161 -0.82 -12.50 -0.61
N LEU A 162 -1.99 -12.18 -1.15
CA LEU A 162 -3.24 -12.91 -0.89
C LEU A 162 -3.18 -14.33 -1.47
N ALA A 163 -2.70 -14.49 -2.71
CA ALA A 163 -2.60 -15.81 -3.36
C ALA A 163 -1.62 -16.74 -2.63
N MET A 164 -0.52 -16.18 -2.08
CA MET A 164 0.45 -16.94 -1.31
C MET A 164 -0.07 -17.46 0.03
N THR A 165 -1.02 -16.76 0.63
CA THR A 165 -1.53 -17.05 1.98
C THR A 165 -2.87 -17.78 1.99
N HIS A 166 -3.55 -17.88 0.85
CA HIS A 166 -4.88 -18.49 0.75
C HIS A 166 -4.94 -19.56 -0.34
N ARG A 167 -5.76 -20.57 -0.15
CA ARG A 167 -6.11 -21.54 -1.18
C ARG A 167 -7.26 -20.99 -2.03
N ARG A 168 -7.42 -21.49 -3.27
CA ARG A 168 -8.56 -21.17 -4.15
C ARG A 168 -9.92 -21.36 -3.47
N SER A 169 -10.05 -22.36 -2.59
CA SER A 169 -11.28 -22.61 -1.83
C SER A 169 -11.59 -21.56 -0.77
N GLN A 170 -10.61 -20.70 -0.43
CA GLN A 170 -10.74 -19.64 0.58
C GLN A 170 -10.85 -18.26 -0.05
N LEU A 171 -10.16 -18.03 -1.19
CA LEU A 171 -10.10 -16.74 -1.86
C LEU A 171 -9.96 -16.90 -3.37
N GLN A 172 -10.72 -16.11 -4.11
CA GLN A 172 -10.73 -16.09 -5.58
C GLN A 172 -10.61 -14.65 -6.07
N PHE A 173 -10.13 -14.48 -7.32
CA PHE A 173 -9.97 -13.18 -7.94
C PHE A 173 -10.81 -13.05 -9.22
N VAL A 174 -11.28 -11.81 -9.44
CA VAL A 174 -11.69 -11.29 -10.75
C VAL A 174 -10.79 -10.11 -11.07
N LEU A 175 -9.96 -10.25 -12.10
CA LEU A 175 -8.99 -9.23 -12.50
C LEU A 175 -9.47 -8.54 -13.78
N VAL A 176 -9.49 -7.20 -13.77
CA VAL A 176 -9.88 -6.37 -14.92
C VAL A 176 -8.70 -5.48 -15.31
N ASP A 177 -8.15 -5.70 -16.49
CA ASP A 177 -6.97 -5.02 -17.03
C ASP A 177 -7.21 -4.61 -18.49
N PRO A 178 -7.83 -3.45 -18.72
CA PRO A 178 -8.16 -3.00 -20.09
C PRO A 178 -6.93 -2.80 -20.97
N LYS A 179 -5.77 -2.53 -20.38
CA LYS A 179 -4.51 -2.29 -21.09
C LYS A 179 -3.69 -3.55 -21.32
N ARG A 180 -4.07 -4.68 -20.74
CA ARG A 180 -3.39 -5.99 -20.82
C ARG A 180 -1.92 -5.97 -20.41
N HIS A 181 -1.56 -5.13 -19.42
CA HIS A 181 -0.19 -4.98 -18.94
C HIS A 181 -0.03 -5.30 -17.46
N ALA A 182 -1.02 -4.94 -16.65
CA ALA A 182 -0.93 -5.03 -15.21
C ALA A 182 -1.05 -6.48 -14.70
N PHE A 183 -2.01 -7.24 -15.24
CA PHE A 183 -2.41 -8.54 -14.68
C PHE A 183 -2.14 -9.73 -15.59
N THR A 184 -1.54 -9.54 -16.76
CA THR A 184 -1.12 -10.63 -17.67
C THR A 184 -0.27 -11.70 -16.96
N PRO A 185 0.68 -11.37 -16.05
CA PRO A 185 1.47 -12.38 -15.34
C PRO A 185 0.64 -13.30 -14.43
N PHE A 186 -0.57 -12.90 -14.06
CA PHE A 186 -1.48 -13.70 -13.24
C PHE A 186 -2.40 -14.62 -14.04
N ALA A 187 -2.35 -14.61 -15.38
CA ALA A 187 -3.23 -15.46 -16.21
C ALA A 187 -3.20 -16.96 -15.80
N PRO A 188 -2.07 -17.57 -15.39
CA PRO A 188 -2.01 -18.94 -14.92
C PRO A 188 -2.43 -19.13 -13.45
N LEU A 189 -2.78 -18.06 -12.71
CA LEU A 189 -3.06 -18.15 -11.27
C LEU A 189 -4.33 -18.99 -11.02
N PRO A 190 -4.26 -20.08 -10.24
CA PRO A 190 -5.41 -20.98 -10.02
C PRO A 190 -6.56 -20.33 -9.24
N HIS A 191 -6.30 -19.23 -8.56
CA HIS A 191 -7.27 -18.45 -7.82
C HIS A 191 -8.22 -17.64 -8.71
N LEU A 192 -7.95 -17.52 -10.02
CA LEU A 192 -8.83 -16.79 -10.91
C LEU A 192 -10.19 -17.47 -11.02
N LEU A 193 -11.26 -16.70 -10.82
CA LEU A 193 -12.63 -17.13 -11.04
C LEU A 193 -12.92 -17.23 -12.54
N ARG A 194 -12.27 -16.40 -13.34
CA ARG A 194 -12.33 -16.35 -14.80
C ARG A 194 -11.03 -15.78 -15.37
N PRO A 195 -10.75 -15.92 -16.68
CA PRO A 195 -9.61 -15.25 -17.31
C PRO A 195 -9.58 -13.76 -17.03
N VAL A 196 -8.38 -13.14 -17.11
CA VAL A 196 -8.22 -11.68 -16.94
C VAL A 196 -9.08 -10.96 -17.99
N LEU A 197 -9.98 -10.10 -17.53
CA LEU A 197 -10.93 -9.37 -18.36
C LEU A 197 -10.25 -8.13 -18.96
N SER A 198 -10.42 -7.92 -20.24
CA SER A 198 -9.75 -6.85 -20.97
C SER A 198 -10.69 -5.81 -21.61
N SER A 199 -12.00 -6.02 -21.51
CA SER A 199 -12.99 -5.10 -22.03
C SER A 199 -14.02 -4.67 -20.99
N ALA A 200 -14.62 -3.50 -21.20
CA ALA A 200 -15.69 -3.01 -20.35
C ALA A 200 -16.92 -3.92 -20.43
N ALA A 201 -17.21 -4.49 -21.60
CA ALA A 201 -18.34 -5.41 -21.76
C ALA A 201 -18.18 -6.69 -20.92
N GLU A 202 -16.99 -7.32 -20.94
CA GLU A 202 -16.67 -8.47 -20.10
C GLU A 202 -16.76 -8.12 -18.61
N ALA A 203 -16.26 -6.94 -18.22
CA ALA A 203 -16.32 -6.47 -16.84
C ALA A 203 -17.77 -6.25 -16.38
N VAL A 204 -18.65 -5.68 -17.23
CA VAL A 204 -20.08 -5.49 -16.92
C VAL A 204 -20.75 -6.84 -16.64
N VAL A 205 -20.52 -7.83 -17.51
CA VAL A 205 -21.08 -9.19 -17.30
C VAL A 205 -20.59 -9.76 -15.97
N ALA A 206 -19.28 -9.70 -15.71
CA ALA A 206 -18.70 -10.23 -14.50
C ALA A 206 -19.24 -9.55 -13.23
N LEU A 207 -19.35 -8.21 -13.24
CA LEU A 207 -19.87 -7.48 -12.08
C LEU A 207 -21.34 -7.76 -11.81
N ARG A 208 -22.17 -7.94 -12.85
CA ARG A 208 -23.58 -8.33 -12.69
C ARG A 208 -23.72 -9.73 -12.10
N GLU A 209 -22.92 -10.69 -12.56
CA GLU A 209 -22.90 -12.04 -11.97
C GLU A 209 -22.45 -11.99 -10.49
N LEU A 210 -21.46 -11.15 -10.15
CA LEU A 210 -21.04 -10.98 -8.76
C LEU A 210 -22.13 -10.33 -7.90
N VAL A 211 -22.96 -9.45 -8.45
CA VAL A 211 -24.16 -8.93 -7.77
C VAL A 211 -25.14 -10.05 -7.47
N THR A 212 -25.39 -10.94 -8.43
CA THR A 212 -26.25 -12.12 -8.22
C THR A 212 -25.68 -13.04 -7.13
N VAL A 213 -24.36 -13.29 -7.16
CA VAL A 213 -23.67 -14.06 -6.11
C VAL A 213 -23.80 -13.39 -4.74
N MET A 214 -23.64 -12.08 -4.69
CA MET A 214 -23.79 -11.29 -3.46
C MET A 214 -25.19 -11.44 -2.86
N GLU A 215 -26.22 -11.34 -3.68
CA GLU A 215 -27.61 -11.47 -3.27
C GLU A 215 -27.93 -12.88 -2.77
N ALA A 216 -27.48 -13.91 -3.49
CA ALA A 216 -27.64 -15.30 -3.08
C ALA A 216 -26.95 -15.60 -1.73
N ARG A 217 -25.79 -15.03 -1.47
CA ARG A 217 -25.09 -15.16 -0.18
C ARG A 217 -25.83 -14.45 0.96
N GLY A 218 -26.45 -13.31 0.68
CA GLY A 218 -27.23 -12.53 1.66
C GLY A 218 -28.52 -13.24 2.12
N THR A 219 -29.06 -14.15 1.34
CA THR A 219 -30.28 -14.91 1.68
C THR A 219 -30.03 -16.19 2.50
N GLY A 220 -28.79 -16.45 2.93
CA GLY A 220 -28.46 -17.59 3.78
C GLY A 220 -28.49 -18.95 3.08
N SER A 221 -28.63 -18.98 1.76
CA SER A 221 -28.76 -20.23 0.96
C SER A 221 -27.47 -21.05 0.82
N SER A 222 -26.36 -20.59 1.38
CA SER A 222 -25.05 -21.26 1.27
C SER A 222 -24.66 -21.94 2.59
N SER A 223 -24.88 -23.23 2.69
CA SER A 223 -24.49 -24.08 3.81
C SER A 223 -23.02 -24.52 3.74
N GLY A 224 -22.06 -23.58 3.72
CA GLY A 224 -20.64 -23.90 3.67
C GLY A 224 -19.75 -22.67 3.66
N ALA A 225 -18.46 -22.85 3.97
CA ALA A 225 -17.47 -21.77 3.87
C ALA A 225 -17.27 -21.38 2.39
N THR A 226 -17.94 -20.31 1.97
CA THR A 226 -17.80 -19.79 0.60
C THR A 226 -16.50 -18.98 0.46
N PRO A 227 -15.77 -19.14 -0.66
CA PRO A 227 -14.54 -18.38 -0.89
C PRO A 227 -14.86 -16.88 -0.97
N ARG A 228 -13.97 -16.06 -0.39
CA ARG A 228 -14.02 -14.61 -0.60
C ARG A 228 -13.65 -14.29 -2.04
N ILE A 229 -14.24 -13.25 -2.60
CA ILE A 229 -13.94 -12.80 -3.96
C ILE A 229 -13.32 -11.41 -3.89
N VAL A 230 -12.16 -11.26 -4.51
CA VAL A 230 -11.48 -9.97 -4.62
C VAL A 230 -11.49 -9.52 -6.08
N VAL A 231 -12.21 -8.45 -6.35
CA VAL A 231 -12.26 -7.82 -7.68
C VAL A 231 -11.17 -6.75 -7.72
N VAL A 232 -10.27 -6.83 -8.69
CA VAL A 232 -9.21 -5.82 -8.88
C VAL A 232 -9.35 -5.18 -10.25
N LEU A 233 -9.49 -3.84 -10.27
CA LEU A 233 -9.60 -3.04 -11.49
C LEU A 233 -8.35 -2.15 -11.63
N ASP A 234 -7.60 -2.28 -12.73
CA ASP A 234 -6.35 -1.53 -12.93
C ASP A 234 -6.58 -0.05 -13.22
N GLU A 235 -7.58 0.31 -14.02
CA GLU A 235 -7.92 1.71 -14.29
C GLU A 235 -9.43 1.95 -14.25
N LEU A 236 -9.89 2.36 -13.07
CA LEU A 236 -11.33 2.57 -12.82
C LEU A 236 -11.90 3.67 -13.71
N ALA A 237 -11.16 4.78 -13.92
CA ALA A 237 -11.64 5.92 -14.69
C ALA A 237 -11.93 5.54 -16.13
N ASP A 238 -11.00 4.85 -16.80
CA ASP A 238 -11.15 4.38 -18.17
C ASP A 238 -12.32 3.39 -18.27
N MET A 239 -12.43 2.48 -17.31
CA MET A 239 -13.52 1.50 -17.26
C MET A 239 -14.90 2.15 -17.09
N MET A 240 -15.01 3.17 -16.25
CA MET A 240 -16.27 3.90 -16.06
C MET A 240 -16.66 4.69 -17.32
N GLN A 241 -15.68 5.30 -18.00
CA GLN A 241 -15.94 6.01 -19.24
C GLN A 241 -16.41 5.07 -20.35
N MET A 242 -15.76 3.90 -20.49
CA MET A 242 -16.10 2.91 -21.53
C MET A 242 -17.39 2.16 -21.25
N GLY A 243 -17.63 1.77 -20.00
CA GLY A 243 -18.78 0.96 -19.61
C GLY A 243 -20.01 1.77 -19.20
N GLY A 244 -19.82 3.07 -18.98
CA GLY A 244 -20.92 3.98 -18.63
C GLY A 244 -21.75 3.48 -17.44
N ARG A 245 -23.05 3.78 -17.48
CA ARG A 245 -24.00 3.39 -16.43
C ARG A 245 -24.07 1.86 -16.22
N ALA A 246 -23.89 1.08 -17.28
CA ALA A 246 -23.97 -0.38 -17.23
C ALA A 246 -22.88 -1.00 -16.34
N LEU A 247 -21.71 -0.35 -16.21
CA LEU A 247 -20.62 -0.77 -15.33
C LEU A 247 -20.77 -0.13 -13.94
N VAL A 248 -21.13 1.16 -13.88
CA VAL A 248 -21.20 1.92 -12.62
C VAL A 248 -22.26 1.34 -11.67
N GLU A 249 -23.40 0.91 -12.20
CA GLU A 249 -24.52 0.40 -11.38
C GLU A 249 -24.15 -0.89 -10.61
N PRO A 250 -23.69 -1.97 -11.24
CA PRO A 250 -23.32 -3.19 -10.52
C PRO A 250 -22.09 -2.96 -9.62
N LEU A 251 -21.11 -2.16 -10.04
CA LEU A 251 -19.97 -1.83 -9.22
C LEU A 251 -20.39 -1.09 -7.94
N THR A 252 -21.29 -0.12 -8.06
CA THR A 252 -21.83 0.62 -6.90
C THR A 252 -22.53 -0.32 -5.92
N ARG A 253 -23.34 -1.26 -6.41
CA ARG A 253 -23.99 -2.26 -5.56
C ARG A 253 -22.99 -3.13 -4.81
N LEU A 254 -21.93 -3.56 -5.49
CA LEU A 254 -20.85 -4.36 -4.88
C LEU A 254 -20.09 -3.59 -3.81
N VAL A 255 -19.73 -2.32 -4.04
CA VAL A 255 -19.01 -1.54 -3.02
C VAL A 255 -19.90 -1.08 -1.86
N GLN A 256 -21.21 -1.09 -2.02
CA GLN A 256 -22.16 -0.79 -0.93
C GLN A 256 -22.45 -2.01 -0.04
N ARG A 257 -22.56 -3.21 -0.60
CA ARG A 257 -23.11 -4.39 0.08
C ARG A 257 -22.22 -5.62 0.00
N GLY A 258 -21.16 -5.61 -0.81
CA GLY A 258 -20.31 -6.78 -1.07
C GLY A 258 -19.57 -7.31 0.14
N ARG A 259 -19.23 -6.46 1.11
CA ARG A 259 -18.45 -6.85 2.29
C ARG A 259 -19.07 -8.03 3.04
N GLU A 260 -20.35 -7.96 3.37
CA GLU A 260 -21.03 -9.01 4.12
C GLU A 260 -21.11 -10.32 3.34
N ALA A 261 -21.22 -10.22 2.02
CA ALA A 261 -21.15 -11.37 1.11
C ALA A 261 -19.71 -11.86 0.85
N GLY A 262 -18.68 -11.28 1.47
CA GLY A 262 -17.29 -11.64 1.27
C GLY A 262 -16.74 -11.23 -0.10
N ILE A 263 -17.31 -10.18 -0.73
CA ILE A 263 -16.86 -9.62 -2.01
C ILE A 263 -16.19 -8.28 -1.74
N HIS A 264 -14.92 -8.14 -2.11
CA HIS A 264 -14.11 -6.96 -1.90
C HIS A 264 -13.66 -6.37 -3.23
N VAL A 265 -13.64 -5.05 -3.34
CA VAL A 265 -13.21 -4.34 -4.55
C VAL A 265 -11.95 -3.54 -4.25
N ILE A 266 -10.93 -3.72 -5.08
CA ILE A 266 -9.71 -2.92 -5.12
C ILE A 266 -9.68 -2.22 -6.47
N ALA A 267 -9.83 -0.92 -6.47
CA ALA A 267 -9.86 -0.11 -7.69
C ALA A 267 -8.64 0.79 -7.77
N CYS A 268 -7.93 0.75 -8.91
CA CYS A 268 -6.83 1.66 -9.19
C CYS A 268 -7.30 2.78 -10.11
N THR A 269 -6.76 4.00 -9.93
CA THR A 269 -7.01 5.11 -10.84
C THR A 269 -5.84 6.08 -10.92
N GLN A 270 -5.58 6.58 -12.11
CA GLN A 270 -4.61 7.66 -12.34
C GLN A 270 -5.26 9.04 -12.23
N LYS A 271 -6.58 9.11 -12.42
CA LYS A 271 -7.35 10.35 -12.41
C LYS A 271 -8.37 10.32 -11.27
N PRO A 272 -7.98 10.69 -10.04
CA PRO A 272 -8.90 10.73 -8.91
C PRO A 272 -9.81 11.97 -8.96
N SER A 273 -10.36 12.32 -10.15
CA SER A 273 -11.22 13.49 -10.27
C SER A 273 -12.59 13.26 -9.61
N SER A 274 -13.19 14.35 -9.14
CA SER A 274 -14.54 14.32 -8.55
C SER A 274 -15.62 13.95 -9.57
N GLU A 275 -15.41 14.28 -10.84
CA GLU A 275 -16.32 13.96 -11.94
C GLU A 275 -16.36 12.45 -12.22
N VAL A 276 -15.19 11.79 -12.24
CA VAL A 276 -15.08 10.35 -12.49
C VAL A 276 -15.59 9.55 -11.30
N MET A 277 -15.22 9.95 -10.08
CA MET A 277 -15.47 9.12 -8.90
C MET A 277 -16.83 9.35 -8.24
N GLY A 278 -17.60 10.35 -8.62
CA GLY A 278 -18.91 10.63 -8.03
C GLY A 278 -18.97 10.54 -6.49
N THR A 279 -19.99 11.09 -5.89
CA THR A 279 -20.13 11.11 -4.41
C THR A 279 -20.30 9.71 -3.82
N LEU A 280 -21.03 8.85 -4.52
CA LEU A 280 -21.35 7.48 -4.08
C LEU A 280 -20.11 6.57 -4.05
N MET A 281 -19.26 6.66 -5.07
CA MET A 281 -18.02 5.87 -5.12
C MET A 281 -17.04 6.31 -4.03
N ARG A 282 -16.93 7.63 -3.80
CA ARG A 282 -16.04 8.15 -2.75
C ARG A 282 -16.42 7.68 -1.35
N ALA A 283 -17.70 7.58 -1.07
CA ALA A 283 -18.20 7.15 0.23
C ALA A 283 -17.94 5.64 0.52
N ASN A 284 -17.81 4.83 -0.53
CA ASN A 284 -17.73 3.38 -0.39
C ASN A 284 -16.31 2.80 -0.50
N PHE A 285 -15.28 3.63 -0.56
CA PHE A 285 -13.87 3.23 -0.44
C PHE A 285 -13.27 3.82 0.85
N PRO A 286 -13.46 3.15 1.97
CA PRO A 286 -13.01 3.65 3.28
C PRO A 286 -11.49 3.66 3.40
N VAL A 287 -10.79 2.77 2.71
CA VAL A 287 -9.33 2.78 2.62
C VAL A 287 -8.88 3.34 1.29
N ARG A 288 -7.97 4.30 1.36
CA ARG A 288 -7.36 4.93 0.19
C ARG A 288 -5.85 4.88 0.29
N LEU A 289 -5.23 4.26 -0.70
CA LEU A 289 -3.78 4.18 -0.84
C LEU A 289 -3.36 5.18 -1.91
N VAL A 290 -2.84 6.31 -1.47
CA VAL A 290 -2.53 7.45 -2.34
C VAL A 290 -1.05 7.52 -2.58
N GLY A 291 -0.64 7.24 -3.81
CA GLY A 291 0.73 7.48 -4.30
C GLY A 291 0.90 8.92 -4.75
N LYS A 292 2.05 9.23 -5.37
CA LYS A 292 2.32 10.57 -5.91
C LYS A 292 1.20 11.04 -6.82
N VAL A 293 0.76 12.27 -6.63
CA VAL A 293 -0.19 13.01 -7.48
C VAL A 293 0.41 14.33 -7.92
N VAL A 294 -0.25 15.03 -8.85
CA VAL A 294 0.32 16.23 -9.48
C VAL A 294 0.11 17.47 -8.61
N SER A 295 -1.05 17.58 -7.95
CA SER A 295 -1.45 18.78 -7.23
C SER A 295 -1.97 18.48 -5.82
N PRO A 296 -1.97 19.48 -4.90
CA PRO A 296 -2.63 19.35 -3.61
C PRO A 296 -4.13 19.07 -3.71
N GLU A 297 -4.79 19.56 -4.77
CA GLU A 297 -6.21 19.29 -5.01
C GLU A 297 -6.44 17.83 -5.38
N ASP A 298 -5.61 17.26 -6.27
CA ASP A 298 -5.65 15.84 -6.58
C ASP A 298 -5.39 14.99 -5.34
N ALA A 299 -4.46 15.43 -4.48
CA ALA A 299 -4.19 14.77 -3.20
C ALA A 299 -5.42 14.75 -2.30
N ARG A 300 -6.16 15.86 -2.22
CA ARG A 300 -7.37 15.99 -1.43
C ARG A 300 -8.50 15.09 -1.98
N VAL A 301 -8.68 15.05 -3.29
CA VAL A 301 -9.72 14.22 -3.93
C VAL A 301 -9.39 12.73 -3.78
N ALA A 302 -8.14 12.34 -4.04
CA ALA A 302 -7.67 10.95 -3.90
C ALA A 302 -7.82 10.42 -2.47
N ALA A 303 -7.36 11.20 -1.51
CA ALA A 303 -7.38 10.84 -0.10
C ALA A 303 -8.75 11.01 0.56
N GLY A 304 -9.62 11.85 0.01
CA GLY A 304 -10.89 12.26 0.63
C GLY A 304 -10.73 13.19 1.84
N CYS A 305 -9.52 13.62 2.12
CA CYS A 305 -9.18 14.56 3.19
C CYS A 305 -7.99 15.43 2.79
N GLY A 306 -7.90 16.62 3.37
CA GLY A 306 -6.79 17.54 3.13
C GLY A 306 -5.52 17.19 3.91
N GLY A 307 -4.41 17.83 3.52
CA GLY A 307 -3.16 17.79 4.28
C GLY A 307 -2.46 16.44 4.31
N THR A 308 -2.55 15.65 3.23
CA THR A 308 -1.82 14.39 3.10
C THR A 308 -0.39 14.62 2.62
N GLY A 309 -0.15 15.64 1.79
CA GLY A 309 1.14 15.87 1.16
C GLY A 309 1.49 14.85 0.08
N ALA A 310 0.49 14.18 -0.51
CA ALA A 310 0.71 13.17 -1.53
C ALA A 310 1.33 13.74 -2.83
N GLU A 311 1.16 15.03 -3.09
CA GLU A 311 1.82 15.75 -4.18
C GLU A 311 3.36 15.84 -3.99
N LYS A 312 3.84 15.67 -2.76
CA LYS A 312 5.27 15.72 -2.41
C LYS A 312 5.93 14.34 -2.32
N LEU A 313 5.18 13.26 -2.58
CA LEU A 313 5.72 11.91 -2.58
C LEU A 313 6.71 11.72 -3.73
N THR A 314 7.68 10.84 -3.53
CA THR A 314 8.73 10.58 -4.52
C THR A 314 8.26 9.70 -5.68
N GLY A 315 7.11 9.02 -5.55
CA GLY A 315 6.67 7.99 -6.49
C GLY A 315 7.38 6.65 -6.23
N ARG A 316 7.38 5.74 -7.20
CA ARG A 316 8.06 4.42 -7.11
C ARG A 316 7.69 3.63 -5.86
N GLY A 317 6.41 3.62 -5.50
CA GLY A 317 5.90 2.89 -4.36
C GLY A 317 5.88 3.65 -3.02
N ASP A 318 6.12 4.96 -3.03
CA ASP A 318 5.91 5.84 -1.88
C ASP A 318 4.43 6.21 -1.81
N PHE A 319 3.74 5.76 -0.77
CA PHE A 319 2.28 5.89 -0.61
C PHE A 319 1.90 6.42 0.76
N ILE A 320 0.71 7.00 0.82
CA ILE A 320 0.01 7.33 2.06
C ILE A 320 -1.27 6.49 2.12
N ALA A 321 -1.40 5.67 3.14
CA ALA A 321 -2.65 4.99 3.47
C ALA A 321 -3.52 5.92 4.32
N VAL A 322 -4.76 6.10 3.90
CA VAL A 322 -5.78 6.86 4.62
C VAL A 322 -6.91 5.91 4.97
N ALA A 323 -7.15 5.72 6.27
CA ALA A 323 -8.21 4.88 6.79
C ALA A 323 -8.67 5.41 8.15
N SER A 324 -9.97 5.44 8.41
CA SER A 324 -10.56 5.86 9.71
C SER A 324 -9.97 7.17 10.25
N GLY A 325 -9.71 8.16 9.36
CA GLY A 325 -9.13 9.44 9.72
C GLY A 325 -7.62 9.45 9.98
N GLN A 326 -6.98 8.29 10.00
CA GLN A 326 -5.53 8.15 10.15
C GLN A 326 -4.82 8.23 8.80
N LYS A 327 -3.58 8.73 8.82
CA LYS A 327 -2.71 8.84 7.66
C LYS A 327 -1.38 8.16 8.00
N LEU A 328 -1.06 7.08 7.29
CA LEU A 328 0.19 6.34 7.46
C LEU A 328 0.97 6.37 6.14
N ARG A 329 2.19 6.87 6.16
CA ARG A 329 3.09 6.77 5.01
C ARG A 329 3.79 5.42 5.03
N PHE A 330 3.91 4.82 3.84
CA PHE A 330 4.58 3.54 3.69
C PHE A 330 5.25 3.40 2.33
N GLN A 331 6.27 2.56 2.29
CA GLN A 331 6.88 2.10 1.07
C GLN A 331 6.22 0.79 0.64
N ALA A 332 5.56 0.79 -0.50
CA ALA A 332 4.96 -0.41 -1.08
C ALA A 332 6.02 -1.48 -1.34
N ALA A 333 5.69 -2.71 -1.00
CA ALA A 333 6.52 -3.84 -1.36
C ALA A 333 6.47 -4.07 -2.88
N TYR A 334 7.58 -4.57 -3.40
CA TYR A 334 7.78 -4.81 -4.83
C TYR A 334 8.08 -6.29 -5.09
N VAL A 335 7.54 -6.78 -6.17
CA VAL A 335 7.81 -8.12 -6.71
C VAL A 335 8.23 -7.97 -8.17
N SER A 336 9.33 -8.59 -8.55
CA SER A 336 9.77 -8.62 -9.94
C SER A 336 8.91 -9.58 -10.78
N LEU A 337 8.92 -9.39 -12.10
CA LEU A 337 8.16 -10.28 -13.00
C LEU A 337 8.58 -11.74 -12.85
N ALA A 338 9.88 -12.02 -12.71
CA ALA A 338 10.39 -13.37 -12.52
C ALA A 338 9.93 -13.98 -11.18
N GLU A 339 10.01 -13.23 -10.08
CA GLU A 339 9.49 -13.67 -8.78
C GLU A 339 7.97 -13.92 -8.86
N MET A 340 7.22 -13.06 -9.54
CA MET A 340 5.77 -13.21 -9.73
C MET A 340 5.42 -14.49 -10.49
N GLN A 341 6.08 -14.74 -11.62
CA GLN A 341 5.89 -15.96 -12.42
C GLN A 341 6.22 -17.22 -11.62
N GLN A 342 7.29 -17.20 -10.83
CA GLN A 342 7.66 -18.30 -9.97
C GLN A 342 6.59 -18.60 -8.92
N VAL A 343 6.08 -17.57 -8.25
CA VAL A 343 5.01 -17.72 -7.23
C VAL A 343 3.73 -18.23 -7.85
N VAL A 344 3.30 -17.67 -8.99
CA VAL A 344 2.08 -18.09 -9.70
C VAL A 344 2.14 -19.56 -10.10
N ALA A 345 3.29 -20.01 -10.63
CA ALA A 345 3.49 -21.42 -10.99
C ALA A 345 3.40 -22.35 -9.75
N GLN A 346 3.91 -21.92 -8.62
CA GLN A 346 3.87 -22.70 -7.37
C GLN A 346 2.47 -22.75 -6.75
N CYS A 347 1.67 -21.69 -6.87
CA CYS A 347 0.29 -21.69 -6.39
C CYS A 347 -0.59 -22.75 -7.08
N GLY A 348 -0.19 -23.22 -8.27
CA GLY A 348 -0.92 -24.26 -9.04
C GLY A 348 -0.60 -25.69 -8.61
N SER A 349 0.55 -25.97 -8.01
CA SER A 349 1.07 -27.31 -7.82
C SER A 349 0.99 -27.87 -6.39
N ALA A 350 0.93 -27.02 -5.36
CA ALA A 350 0.82 -27.41 -3.94
C ALA A 350 0.56 -26.19 -3.05
N PRO A 351 0.28 -26.34 -1.74
CA PRO A 351 0.36 -25.20 -0.82
C PRO A 351 1.78 -24.61 -0.87
N TRP A 352 1.88 -23.30 -0.92
CA TRP A 352 3.13 -22.55 -0.97
C TRP A 352 4.12 -23.05 0.09
N ARG A 353 5.34 -23.37 -0.32
CA ARG A 353 6.44 -23.81 0.56
C ARG A 353 7.47 -22.69 0.68
N TRP A 354 7.68 -22.21 1.90
CA TRP A 354 8.58 -21.10 2.23
C TRP A 354 10.07 -21.48 2.25
N ASP A 355 10.39 -22.76 2.23
CA ASP A 355 11.74 -23.32 2.31
C ASP A 355 12.63 -23.02 1.09
N VAL A 356 12.07 -22.46 0.02
CA VAL A 356 12.79 -22.18 -1.24
C VAL A 356 13.49 -20.81 -1.26
N ILE A 357 13.16 -19.90 -0.33
CA ILE A 357 13.74 -18.56 -0.31
C ILE A 357 14.76 -18.44 0.81
N ARG A 358 16.04 -18.72 0.50
CA ARG A 358 17.16 -18.49 1.42
C ARG A 358 17.68 -17.06 1.31
N GLY A 359 17.25 -16.18 2.20
CA GLY A 359 17.83 -14.85 2.42
C GLY A 359 17.74 -14.49 3.90
N ARG A 360 18.85 -14.14 4.54
CA ARG A 360 18.89 -13.80 5.98
C ARG A 360 18.04 -12.57 6.27
N PRO A 361 17.10 -12.61 7.22
CA PRO A 361 16.37 -11.43 7.67
C PRO A 361 17.18 -10.70 8.73
N SER A 362 17.35 -9.39 8.58
CA SER A 362 17.74 -8.50 9.67
C SER A 362 16.61 -7.50 9.92
N LEU A 363 16.10 -7.52 11.16
CA LEU A 363 15.34 -6.45 11.83
C LEU A 363 13.94 -6.11 11.29
N LEU A 364 12.95 -6.80 11.82
CA LEU A 364 11.57 -6.31 11.84
C LEU A 364 10.94 -6.62 13.21
N HIS A 365 10.65 -5.59 13.99
CA HIS A 365 9.84 -5.67 15.21
C HIS A 365 8.55 -4.88 14.99
N GLN A 366 7.44 -5.51 15.29
CA GLN A 366 6.06 -5.03 15.34
C GLN A 366 5.35 -4.80 14.00
N ALA A 367 4.30 -5.61 13.78
CA ALA A 367 3.32 -5.40 12.72
C ALA A 367 2.28 -4.38 13.19
N VAL A 368 2.15 -3.27 12.43
CA VAL A 368 1.03 -2.33 12.61
C VAL A 368 -0.08 -2.77 11.66
N SER A 369 -1.21 -3.16 12.23
CA SER A 369 -2.44 -3.45 11.47
C SER A 369 -3.20 -2.15 11.26
N LEU A 370 -3.70 -1.90 10.03
CA LEU A 370 -4.76 -0.91 9.75
C LEU A 370 -6.11 -1.32 10.39
N VAL A 371 -6.06 -1.97 11.54
CA VAL A 371 -7.24 -2.20 12.37
C VAL A 371 -7.24 -1.08 13.41
N ALA A 372 -8.26 -0.24 13.38
CA ALA A 372 -8.54 0.71 14.44
C ALA A 372 -8.45 -0.01 15.78
N GLY A 373 -7.71 0.55 16.72
CA GLY A 373 -7.51 -0.01 18.03
C GLY A 373 -8.82 -0.41 18.66
N ALA A 374 -8.87 -1.64 19.13
CA ALA A 374 -9.80 -2.01 20.18
C ALA A 374 -9.31 -1.31 21.45
N GLY A 375 -10.10 -0.29 21.90
CA GLY A 375 -10.01 0.23 23.26
C GLY A 375 -10.48 -0.81 24.27
#